data_e0b4a90c6797910ee03d6f38105374cf
#
_entry.id   e0b4a90c6797910ee03d6f38105374cf
#
_cell.length_a   1.000
_cell.length_b   1.000
_cell.length_c   1.000
_cell.angle_alpha   90.00
_cell.angle_beta   90.00
_cell.angle_gamma   90.00
#
_symmetry.space_group_name_H-M   'P 1'
#
loop_
_entity.id
_entity.type
_entity.pdbx_description
1 polymer ?
#
loop_
_entity_poly.entity_id
_entity_poly.type
_entity_poly.pdbx_seq_one_letter_code
_entity_poly.pdbx_strand_id
1 'polypeptide(L)'
;MSTQSIRFNNANRSFYLTAKKRVDDYFKANNLSRYGNTQMVIKSMFMVALYFFPFLLLILNVFDNLWIQSLLSVLMGFGMSGIGLSIMHDANHGAYSRNAKLNALMCRSMNFVGGSSLNWQLQHNNLHHTYTNIEGHDEDIAPPGFLRFSPHAEYKWIHKFQFLYAWFFYGLMTIMWATTK
;
A
#
# COMPACT_ATOMS: atom_id res chain seq x y z
N MET A 1 -7.16 -25.33 -13.45
CA MET A 1 -8.38 -24.55 -13.16
C MET A 1 -8.70 -23.75 -14.41
N SER A 2 -9.91 -23.84 -14.98
CA SER A 2 -10.27 -23.07 -16.17
C SER A 2 -10.40 -21.61 -15.75
N THR A 3 -9.56 -20.74 -16.27
CA THR A 3 -9.68 -19.30 -16.12
C THR A 3 -10.90 -18.84 -16.92
N GLN A 4 -12.08 -18.83 -16.29
CA GLN A 4 -13.22 -18.13 -16.88
C GLN A 4 -12.84 -16.64 -16.99
N SER A 5 -12.82 -16.14 -18.23
CA SER A 5 -12.59 -14.72 -18.46
C SER A 5 -13.75 -13.92 -17.88
N ILE A 6 -13.49 -13.12 -16.86
CA ILE A 6 -14.50 -12.23 -16.28
C ILE A 6 -14.81 -11.11 -17.28
N ARG A 7 -16.11 -10.94 -17.58
CA ARG A 7 -16.58 -9.82 -18.39
C ARG A 7 -17.42 -8.89 -17.54
N PHE A 8 -17.01 -7.63 -17.45
CA PHE A 8 -17.77 -6.60 -16.75
C PHE A 8 -18.90 -6.08 -17.62
N ASN A 9 -20.10 -6.00 -17.03
CA ASN A 9 -21.23 -5.37 -17.70
C ASN A 9 -21.12 -3.86 -17.62
N ASN A 10 -20.98 -3.20 -18.77
CA ASN A 10 -20.87 -1.75 -18.88
C ASN A 10 -22.23 -1.01 -18.98
N ALA A 11 -23.38 -1.73 -18.87
CA ALA A 11 -24.70 -1.12 -19.06
C ALA A 11 -25.01 0.01 -18.05
N ASN A 12 -24.43 -0.04 -16.84
CA ASN A 12 -24.69 0.92 -15.74
C ASN A 12 -23.51 1.85 -15.45
N ARG A 13 -22.79 2.32 -16.48
CA ARG A 13 -21.68 3.26 -16.31
C ARG A 13 -22.09 4.66 -15.85
N SER A 14 -23.39 4.99 -15.82
CA SER A 14 -23.90 6.32 -15.47
C SER A 14 -23.43 6.82 -14.11
N PHE A 15 -23.40 5.97 -13.10
CA PHE A 15 -22.88 6.31 -11.77
C PHE A 15 -21.41 6.72 -11.83
N TYR A 16 -20.57 5.89 -12.43
CA TYR A 16 -19.13 6.17 -12.58
C TYR A 16 -18.87 7.47 -13.34
N LEU A 17 -19.55 7.66 -14.47
CA LEU A 17 -19.37 8.87 -15.30
C LEU A 17 -19.83 10.13 -14.55
N THR A 18 -20.94 10.04 -13.79
CA THR A 18 -21.43 11.15 -12.96
C THR A 18 -20.46 11.46 -11.83
N ALA A 19 -19.99 10.45 -11.10
CA ALA A 19 -19.01 10.63 -10.02
C ALA A 19 -17.72 11.25 -10.55
N LYS A 20 -17.17 10.71 -11.63
CA LYS A 20 -15.97 11.24 -12.29
C LYS A 20 -16.16 12.72 -12.70
N LYS A 21 -17.28 13.04 -13.35
CA LYS A 21 -17.58 14.41 -13.75
C LYS A 21 -17.63 15.36 -12.55
N ARG A 22 -18.31 14.98 -11.46
CA ARG A 22 -18.40 15.82 -10.25
C ARG A 22 -17.02 16.06 -9.62
N VAL A 23 -16.16 15.04 -9.56
CA VAL A 23 -14.78 15.20 -9.09
C VAL A 23 -14.00 16.13 -10.01
N ASP A 24 -14.10 15.96 -11.35
CA ASP A 24 -13.44 16.83 -12.32
C ASP A 24 -13.88 18.29 -12.19
N ASP A 25 -15.18 18.52 -12.04
CA ASP A 25 -15.77 19.84 -11.86
C ASP A 25 -15.33 20.49 -10.54
N TYR A 26 -15.22 19.72 -9.45
CA TYR A 26 -14.72 20.21 -8.17
C TYR A 26 -13.27 20.71 -8.26
N PHE A 27 -12.36 19.91 -8.85
CA PHE A 27 -10.97 20.32 -9.02
C PHE A 27 -10.84 21.57 -9.89
N LYS A 28 -11.62 21.67 -10.96
CA LYS A 28 -11.65 22.85 -11.84
C LYS A 28 -12.21 24.08 -11.14
N ALA A 29 -13.36 23.96 -10.47
CA ALA A 29 -14.03 25.07 -9.80
C ALA A 29 -13.18 25.68 -8.68
N ASN A 30 -12.37 24.86 -7.99
CA ASN A 30 -11.50 25.29 -6.90
C ASN A 30 -10.06 25.57 -7.34
N ASN A 31 -9.76 25.48 -8.64
CA ASN A 31 -8.41 25.65 -9.18
C ASN A 31 -7.35 24.78 -8.48
N LEU A 32 -7.73 23.55 -8.14
CA LEU A 32 -6.87 22.58 -7.42
C LEU A 32 -6.14 21.66 -8.39
N SER A 33 -4.90 21.32 -8.04
CA SER A 33 -4.14 20.28 -8.73
C SER A 33 -4.57 18.89 -8.21
N ARG A 34 -4.62 17.90 -9.11
CA ARG A 34 -4.83 16.48 -8.75
C ARG A 34 -3.55 15.79 -8.28
N TYR A 35 -2.43 16.46 -8.41
CA TYR A 35 -1.12 15.94 -8.02
C TYR A 35 -0.74 16.44 -6.62
N GLY A 36 0.23 15.77 -6.04
CA GLY A 36 0.78 16.14 -4.75
C GLY A 36 1.17 17.61 -4.66
N ASN A 37 0.90 18.21 -3.52
CA ASN A 37 1.21 19.60 -3.20
C ASN A 37 2.43 19.70 -2.27
N THR A 38 2.76 20.91 -1.82
CA THR A 38 3.86 21.16 -0.88
C THR A 38 3.73 20.35 0.41
N GLN A 39 2.51 20.20 0.95
CA GLN A 39 2.27 19.39 2.15
C GLN A 39 2.64 17.92 1.94
N MET A 40 2.33 17.39 0.73
CA MET A 40 2.72 16.03 0.36
C MET A 40 4.24 15.88 0.29
N VAL A 41 4.95 16.86 -0.23
CA VAL A 41 6.43 16.83 -0.28
C VAL A 41 7.01 16.87 1.14
N ILE A 42 6.53 17.77 2.00
CA ILE A 42 6.97 17.86 3.41
C ILE A 42 6.69 16.55 4.14
N LYS A 43 5.48 16.00 3.99
CA LYS A 43 5.11 14.69 4.56
C LYS A 43 6.07 13.59 4.08
N SER A 44 6.38 13.57 2.79
CA SER A 44 7.29 12.57 2.21
C SER A 44 8.70 12.67 2.79
N MET A 45 9.25 13.89 2.89
CA MET A 45 10.56 14.13 3.52
C MET A 45 10.57 13.68 4.98
N PHE A 46 9.50 13.98 5.71
CA PHE A 46 9.38 13.57 7.11
C PHE A 46 9.32 12.04 7.24
N MET A 47 8.53 11.33 6.42
CA MET A 47 8.42 9.87 6.48
C MET A 47 9.72 9.16 6.09
N VAL A 48 10.42 9.69 5.07
CA VAL A 48 11.74 9.21 4.68
C VAL A 48 12.76 9.42 5.80
N ALA A 49 12.78 10.61 6.42
CA ALA A 49 13.66 10.89 7.56
C ALA A 49 13.31 9.99 8.77
N LEU A 50 12.02 9.79 9.06
CA LEU A 50 11.53 8.94 10.14
C LEU A 50 11.91 7.47 9.96
N TYR A 51 12.15 7.01 8.74
CA TYR A 51 12.67 5.68 8.43
C TYR A 51 14.19 5.62 8.50
N PHE A 52 14.88 6.47 7.74
CA PHE A 52 16.33 6.36 7.57
C PHE A 52 17.13 6.87 8.77
N PHE A 53 16.65 7.88 9.51
CA PHE A 53 17.38 8.40 10.66
C PHE A 53 17.46 7.38 11.81
N PRO A 54 16.35 6.76 12.28
CA PRO A 54 16.43 5.68 13.25
C PRO A 54 17.23 4.48 12.75
N PHE A 55 17.10 4.12 11.46
CA PHE A 55 17.87 3.04 10.84
C PHE A 55 19.37 3.26 10.96
N LEU A 56 19.85 4.46 10.66
CA LEU A 56 21.27 4.81 10.80
C LEU A 56 21.73 4.74 12.26
N LEU A 57 20.94 5.26 13.21
CA LEU A 57 21.26 5.18 14.64
C LEU A 57 21.37 3.74 15.13
N LEU A 58 20.51 2.85 14.65
CA LEU A 58 20.54 1.43 15.00
C LEU A 58 21.77 0.73 14.41
N ILE A 59 22.07 0.93 13.12
CA ILE A 59 23.23 0.29 12.48
C ILE A 59 24.56 0.76 13.10
N LEU A 60 24.66 2.04 13.40
CA LEU A 60 25.86 2.62 14.02
C LEU A 60 25.96 2.32 15.52
N ASN A 61 24.97 1.63 16.08
CA ASN A 61 24.86 1.29 17.50
C ASN A 61 25.13 2.47 18.42
N VAL A 62 24.52 3.65 18.09
CA VAL A 62 24.75 4.91 18.80
C VAL A 62 24.27 4.84 20.26
N PHE A 63 23.27 4.00 20.53
CA PHE A 63 22.69 3.81 21.87
C PHE A 63 22.73 2.33 22.25
N ASP A 64 23.47 2.01 23.31
CA ASP A 64 23.53 0.67 23.90
C ASP A 64 22.43 0.50 24.99
N ASN A 65 21.18 0.83 24.63
CA ASN A 65 20.02 0.71 25.49
C ASN A 65 18.86 0.11 24.73
N LEU A 66 18.40 -1.07 25.17
CA LEU A 66 17.35 -1.82 24.49
C LEU A 66 16.03 -1.06 24.33
N TRP A 67 15.65 -0.23 25.29
CA TRP A 67 14.42 0.57 25.20
C TRP A 67 14.53 1.68 24.14
N ILE A 68 15.70 2.31 24.03
CA ILE A 68 15.95 3.31 22.97
C ILE A 68 15.97 2.62 21.62
N GLN A 69 16.64 1.48 21.47
CA GLN A 69 16.67 0.71 20.23
C GLN A 69 15.26 0.24 19.82
N SER A 70 14.44 -0.21 20.79
CA SER A 70 13.04 -0.57 20.54
C SER A 70 12.22 0.63 20.08
N LEU A 71 12.37 1.79 20.70
CA LEU A 71 11.70 3.04 20.28
C LEU A 71 12.10 3.43 18.86
N LEU A 72 13.41 3.40 18.55
CA LEU A 72 13.92 3.67 17.20
C LEU A 72 13.33 2.71 16.17
N SER A 73 13.20 1.43 16.50
CA SER A 73 12.58 0.42 15.62
C SER A 73 11.10 0.71 15.37
N VAL A 74 10.36 1.15 16.39
CA VAL A 74 8.95 1.56 16.25
C VAL A 74 8.84 2.80 15.36
N LEU A 75 9.67 3.82 15.57
CA LEU A 75 9.69 5.03 14.72
C LEU A 75 10.01 4.68 13.26
N MET A 76 10.97 3.78 13.03
CA MET A 76 11.29 3.27 11.70
C MET A 76 10.09 2.56 11.06
N GLY A 77 9.32 1.78 11.83
CA GLY A 77 8.08 1.15 11.37
C GLY A 77 7.03 2.16 10.90
N PHE A 78 6.84 3.26 11.63
CA PHE A 78 5.96 4.36 11.18
C PHE A 78 6.47 5.02 9.90
N GLY A 79 7.78 5.25 9.78
CA GLY A 79 8.40 5.77 8.56
C GLY A 79 8.17 4.82 7.37
N MET A 80 8.38 3.52 7.56
CA MET A 80 8.12 2.48 6.56
C MET A 80 6.67 2.50 6.08
N SER A 81 5.71 2.54 7.01
CA SER A 81 4.28 2.62 6.68
C SER A 81 3.95 3.89 5.89
N GLY A 82 4.52 5.03 6.28
CA GLY A 82 4.33 6.29 5.56
C GLY A 82 4.92 6.28 4.15
N ILE A 83 6.08 5.65 3.94
CA ILE A 83 6.66 5.45 2.60
C ILE A 83 5.72 4.59 1.75
N GLY A 84 5.26 3.46 2.28
CA GLY A 84 4.36 2.56 1.57
C GLY A 84 3.02 3.19 1.22
N LEU A 85 2.30 3.71 2.22
CA LEU A 85 0.92 4.17 2.07
C LEU A 85 0.77 5.55 1.41
N SER A 86 1.81 6.38 1.39
CA SER A 86 1.72 7.74 0.88
C SER A 86 2.63 8.00 -0.31
N ILE A 87 3.90 7.67 -0.23
CA ILE A 87 4.86 8.03 -1.26
C ILE A 87 4.76 7.04 -2.44
N MET A 88 5.00 5.79 -2.14
CA MET A 88 5.01 4.72 -3.14
C MET A 88 3.63 4.52 -3.77
N HIS A 89 2.59 4.43 -2.94
CA HIS A 89 1.22 4.22 -3.38
C HIS A 89 0.76 5.31 -4.36
N ASP A 90 0.86 6.58 -3.97
CA ASP A 90 0.43 7.70 -4.81
C ASP A 90 1.27 7.83 -6.08
N ALA A 91 2.57 7.51 -6.00
CA ALA A 91 3.45 7.51 -7.16
C ALA A 91 3.11 6.39 -8.15
N ASN A 92 2.73 5.21 -7.66
CA ASN A 92 2.28 4.10 -8.50
C ASN A 92 0.99 4.42 -9.26
N HIS A 93 0.09 5.20 -8.65
CA HIS A 93 -1.11 5.70 -9.32
C HIS A 93 -0.87 6.93 -10.19
N GLY A 94 0.38 7.39 -10.31
CA GLY A 94 0.72 8.58 -11.08
C GLY A 94 0.21 9.89 -10.47
N ALA A 95 -0.23 9.86 -9.20
CA ALA A 95 -0.84 11.00 -8.51
C ALA A 95 0.16 11.84 -7.71
N TYR A 96 1.36 11.32 -7.43
CA TYR A 96 2.37 12.02 -6.65
C TYR A 96 2.89 13.29 -7.38
N SER A 97 3.10 13.21 -8.70
CA SER A 97 3.62 14.31 -9.50
C SER A 97 3.08 14.30 -10.94
N ARG A 98 3.09 15.48 -11.57
CA ARG A 98 2.89 15.58 -13.04
C ARG A 98 4.02 14.96 -13.84
N ASN A 99 5.21 14.84 -13.23
CA ASN A 99 6.38 14.27 -13.89
C ASN A 99 6.38 12.75 -13.74
N ALA A 100 6.19 12.02 -14.82
CA ALA A 100 6.17 10.57 -14.85
C ALA A 100 7.50 9.94 -14.35
N LYS A 101 8.65 10.57 -14.62
CA LYS A 101 9.96 10.10 -14.14
C LYS A 101 10.06 10.20 -12.62
N LEU A 102 9.50 11.27 -12.03
CA LEU A 102 9.45 11.43 -10.57
C LEU A 102 8.51 10.39 -9.95
N ASN A 103 7.36 10.12 -10.54
CA ASN A 103 6.48 9.04 -10.09
C ASN A 103 7.21 7.68 -10.14
N ALA A 104 7.90 7.37 -11.23
CA ALA A 104 8.68 6.14 -11.35
C ALA A 104 9.80 6.02 -10.31
N LEU A 105 10.44 7.13 -9.95
CA LEU A 105 11.45 7.17 -8.89
C LEU A 105 10.82 6.94 -7.51
N MET A 106 9.75 7.66 -7.20
CA MET A 106 9.04 7.54 -5.90
C MET A 106 8.40 6.17 -5.72
N CYS A 107 7.89 5.56 -6.78
CA CYS A 107 7.39 4.18 -6.78
C CYS A 107 8.45 3.17 -6.28
N ARG A 108 9.72 3.36 -6.69
CA ARG A 108 10.83 2.49 -6.28
C ARG A 108 11.22 2.63 -4.81
N SER A 109 10.66 3.60 -4.08
CA SER A 109 10.87 3.70 -2.62
C SER A 109 10.40 2.46 -1.88
N MET A 110 9.48 1.66 -2.45
CA MET A 110 9.08 0.36 -1.95
C MET A 110 10.25 -0.63 -1.80
N ASN A 111 11.22 -0.56 -2.71
CA ASN A 111 12.35 -1.48 -2.70
C ASN A 111 13.26 -1.25 -1.47
N PHE A 112 13.27 -0.04 -0.90
CA PHE A 112 14.03 0.26 0.32
C PHE A 112 13.37 -0.27 1.60
N VAL A 113 12.07 -0.55 1.55
CA VAL A 113 11.30 -1.04 2.70
C VAL A 113 10.97 -2.53 2.60
N GLY A 114 11.69 -3.26 1.75
CA GLY A 114 11.60 -4.72 1.66
C GLY A 114 10.50 -5.26 0.72
N GLY A 115 9.90 -4.41 -0.11
CA GLY A 115 8.95 -4.85 -1.13
C GLY A 115 9.51 -4.74 -2.55
N SER A 116 8.81 -5.29 -3.53
CA SER A 116 9.10 -5.14 -4.95
C SER A 116 8.09 -4.19 -5.60
N SER A 117 8.57 -3.05 -6.08
CA SER A 117 7.71 -2.08 -6.78
C SER A 117 7.07 -2.67 -8.04
N LEU A 118 7.74 -3.58 -8.73
CA LEU A 118 7.20 -4.25 -9.91
C LEU A 118 6.06 -5.21 -9.54
N ASN A 119 6.29 -6.08 -8.56
CA ASN A 119 5.27 -7.03 -8.10
C ASN A 119 4.05 -6.28 -7.54
N TRP A 120 4.28 -5.20 -6.79
CA TRP A 120 3.20 -4.39 -6.27
C TRP A 120 2.36 -3.76 -7.39
N GLN A 121 2.98 -3.25 -8.47
CA GLN A 121 2.24 -2.74 -9.63
C GLN A 121 1.39 -3.81 -10.29
N LEU A 122 1.91 -5.02 -10.45
CA LEU A 122 1.17 -6.13 -11.04
C LEU A 122 -0.02 -6.53 -10.15
N GLN A 123 0.21 -6.71 -8.86
CA GLN A 123 -0.83 -7.13 -7.92
C GLN A 123 -1.86 -6.03 -7.67
N HIS A 124 -1.42 -4.83 -7.35
CA HIS A 124 -2.30 -3.75 -6.94
C HIS A 124 -2.96 -3.04 -8.12
N ASN A 125 -2.17 -2.54 -9.09
CA ASN A 125 -2.75 -1.76 -10.19
C ASN A 125 -3.49 -2.64 -11.21
N ASN A 126 -2.96 -3.84 -11.53
CA ASN A 126 -3.54 -4.66 -12.58
C ASN A 126 -4.57 -5.65 -12.03
N LEU A 127 -4.26 -6.36 -10.94
CA LEU A 127 -5.17 -7.39 -10.42
C LEU A 127 -6.20 -6.79 -9.47
N HIS A 128 -5.78 -6.17 -8.37
CA HIS A 128 -6.70 -5.63 -7.37
C HIS A 128 -7.65 -4.57 -7.95
N HIS A 129 -7.15 -3.55 -8.66
CA HIS A 129 -8.02 -2.51 -9.22
C HIS A 129 -8.94 -3.00 -10.34
N THR A 130 -8.54 -4.05 -11.08
CA THR A 130 -9.39 -4.63 -12.12
C THR A 130 -10.43 -5.59 -11.53
N TYR A 131 -10.05 -6.37 -10.52
CA TYR A 131 -10.85 -7.46 -9.99
C TYR A 131 -11.14 -7.30 -8.49
N THR A 132 -11.25 -6.07 -8.00
CA THR A 132 -11.46 -5.76 -6.57
C THR A 132 -12.54 -6.65 -5.95
N ASN A 133 -12.19 -7.37 -4.89
CA ASN A 133 -13.03 -8.30 -4.14
C ASN A 133 -13.56 -9.50 -4.95
N ILE A 134 -12.97 -9.82 -6.11
CA ILE A 134 -13.33 -11.02 -6.86
C ILE A 134 -12.43 -12.18 -6.45
N GLU A 135 -13.03 -13.18 -5.84
CA GLU A 135 -12.33 -14.37 -5.34
C GLU A 135 -11.57 -15.09 -6.46
N GLY A 136 -10.33 -15.51 -6.19
CA GLY A 136 -9.45 -16.17 -7.16
C GLY A 136 -8.76 -15.22 -8.15
N HIS A 137 -9.05 -13.91 -8.12
CA HIS A 137 -8.46 -12.88 -8.98
C HIS A 137 -7.81 -11.74 -8.18
N ASP A 138 -8.36 -11.43 -7.01
CA ASP A 138 -7.84 -10.42 -6.10
C ASP A 138 -7.04 -11.08 -4.99
N GLU A 139 -5.72 -10.96 -5.03
CA GLU A 139 -4.83 -11.52 -4.03
C GLU A 139 -4.95 -10.82 -2.66
N ASP A 140 -5.44 -9.58 -2.63
CA ASP A 140 -5.58 -8.81 -1.37
C ASP A 140 -6.64 -9.42 -0.44
N ILE A 141 -7.60 -10.18 -0.98
CA ILE A 141 -8.61 -10.92 -0.21
C ILE A 141 -8.30 -12.42 -0.07
N ALA A 142 -7.16 -12.88 -0.55
CA ALA A 142 -6.72 -14.28 -0.52
C ALA A 142 -5.55 -14.50 0.46
N PRO A 143 -5.72 -14.24 1.76
CA PRO A 143 -4.66 -14.43 2.75
C PRO A 143 -4.39 -15.91 2.99
N PRO A 144 -3.27 -16.27 3.66
CA PRO A 144 -3.05 -17.61 4.18
C PRO A 144 -4.23 -18.10 5.02
N GLY A 145 -4.55 -19.39 4.99
CA GLY A 145 -5.76 -19.98 5.54
C GLY A 145 -6.02 -19.85 7.06
N PHE A 146 -5.16 -19.16 7.80
CA PHE A 146 -5.37 -18.76 9.20
C PHE A 146 -5.95 -17.32 9.32
N LEU A 147 -6.05 -16.58 8.20
CA LEU A 147 -6.76 -15.31 8.08
C LEU A 147 -7.93 -15.48 7.10
N ARG A 148 -8.98 -14.69 7.28
CA ARG A 148 -10.15 -14.71 6.41
C ARG A 148 -10.59 -13.28 6.11
N PHE A 149 -10.48 -12.88 4.84
CA PHE A 149 -10.83 -11.53 4.36
C PHE A 149 -12.05 -11.52 3.44
N SER A 150 -12.51 -12.71 2.99
CA SER A 150 -13.69 -12.83 2.15
C SER A 150 -14.80 -13.61 2.86
N PRO A 151 -16.08 -13.23 2.74
CA PRO A 151 -17.20 -14.01 3.24
C PRO A 151 -17.33 -15.36 2.52
N HIS A 152 -16.77 -15.50 1.32
CA HIS A 152 -16.80 -16.72 0.52
C HIS A 152 -15.68 -17.71 0.91
N ALA A 153 -14.61 -17.24 1.57
CA ALA A 153 -13.55 -18.11 2.07
C ALA A 153 -14.08 -19.01 3.20
N GLU A 154 -13.56 -20.26 3.26
CA GLU A 154 -13.95 -21.23 4.28
C GLU A 154 -13.79 -20.64 5.69
N TYR A 155 -14.85 -20.77 6.51
CA TYR A 155 -14.81 -20.34 7.89
C TYR A 155 -14.20 -21.42 8.78
N LYS A 156 -13.20 -21.06 9.58
CA LYS A 156 -12.61 -21.90 10.65
C LYS A 156 -12.86 -21.24 12.01
N TRP A 157 -13.02 -22.05 13.04
CA TRP A 157 -13.32 -21.56 14.40
C TRP A 157 -12.32 -20.50 14.91
N ILE A 158 -11.04 -20.61 14.49
CA ILE A 158 -9.98 -19.66 14.85
C ILE A 158 -10.25 -18.24 14.33
N HIS A 159 -10.96 -18.10 13.20
CA HIS A 159 -11.22 -16.80 12.57
C HIS A 159 -12.04 -15.85 13.45
N LYS A 160 -12.83 -16.40 14.43
CA LYS A 160 -13.54 -15.55 15.40
C LYS A 160 -12.59 -14.74 16.29
N PHE A 161 -11.34 -15.19 16.44
CA PHE A 161 -10.31 -14.50 17.20
C PHE A 161 -9.33 -13.71 16.33
N GLN A 162 -9.57 -13.61 15.02
CA GLN A 162 -8.67 -12.96 14.07
C GLN A 162 -8.33 -11.52 14.49
N PHE A 163 -9.24 -10.79 15.10
CA PHE A 163 -9.02 -9.43 15.59
C PHE A 163 -7.90 -9.33 16.64
N LEU A 164 -7.55 -10.42 17.33
CA LEU A 164 -6.45 -10.47 18.30
C LEU A 164 -5.11 -10.75 17.62
N TYR A 165 -5.06 -11.72 16.73
CA TYR A 165 -3.80 -12.23 16.19
C TYR A 165 -3.42 -11.70 14.80
N ALA A 166 -4.33 -11.08 14.07
CA ALA A 166 -4.05 -10.58 12.73
C ALA A 166 -2.90 -9.56 12.71
N TRP A 167 -2.81 -8.72 13.73
CA TRP A 167 -1.75 -7.72 13.87
C TRP A 167 -0.35 -8.31 13.86
N PHE A 168 -0.17 -9.46 14.51
CA PHE A 168 1.09 -10.19 14.50
C PHE A 168 1.45 -10.62 13.07
N PHE A 169 0.51 -11.20 12.34
CA PHE A 169 0.76 -11.64 10.96
C PHE A 169 0.95 -10.49 9.98
N TYR A 170 0.30 -9.35 10.19
CA TYR A 170 0.59 -8.14 9.42
C TYR A 170 2.02 -7.66 9.62
N GLY A 171 2.57 -7.77 10.83
CA GLY A 171 3.98 -7.48 11.11
C GLY A 171 4.96 -8.38 10.34
N LEU A 172 4.56 -9.62 9.99
CA LEU A 172 5.38 -10.56 9.22
C LEU A 172 5.27 -10.35 7.69
N MET A 173 4.37 -9.50 7.22
CA MET A 173 4.10 -9.34 5.78
C MET A 173 5.35 -8.89 5.01
N THR A 174 6.17 -8.00 5.55
CA THR A 174 7.41 -7.55 4.92
C THR A 174 8.40 -8.70 4.73
N ILE A 175 8.53 -9.60 5.73
CA ILE A 175 9.39 -10.78 5.62
C ILE A 175 8.85 -11.72 4.54
N MET A 176 7.55 -11.93 4.52
CA MET A 176 6.89 -12.76 3.51
C MET A 176 7.13 -12.20 2.10
N TRP A 177 7.00 -10.89 1.89
CA TRP A 177 7.27 -10.26 0.60
C TRP A 177 8.73 -10.37 0.19
N ALA A 178 9.66 -10.23 1.11
CA ALA A 178 11.09 -10.36 0.83
C ALA A 178 11.52 -11.80 0.47
N THR A 179 10.77 -12.82 0.88
CA THR A 179 11.15 -14.23 0.72
C THR A 179 10.32 -15.00 -0.30
N THR A 180 9.08 -14.58 -0.59
CA THR A 180 8.14 -15.35 -1.42
C THR A 180 7.66 -14.61 -2.67
N LYS A 181 7.95 -13.35 -2.81
CA LYS A 181 7.54 -12.48 -3.91
C LYS A 181 8.70 -11.62 -4.39
#